data_ea02537f4803e8c0379a8ce89020f389
#
_entry.id   ea02537f4803e8c0379a8ce89020f389
#
_cell.length_a   1.000
_cell.length_b   1.000
_cell.length_c   1.000
_cell.angle_alpha   90.00
_cell.angle_beta   90.00
_cell.angle_gamma   90.00
#
_symmetry.space_group_name_H-M   'P 1'
#
loop_
_entity.id
_entity.type
_entity.pdbx_description
1 polymer ?
#
loop_
_entity_poly.entity_id
_entity_poly.type
_entity_poly.pdbx_seq_one_letter_code
_entity_poly.pdbx_strand_id
1 'polypeptide(L)'
;IPVSWSCKKVGDVKNCFEDDWKWNDSDISKELPVGVEISATAVYNGADAGNYLNKFVEFKITRSKCQHEHTAGRYYSSPSCTSSGYSGDTYCTDCNKTLSYGYTISAYGHDYDNGVITTEPTTETDGIITYTCKRCKHQDTKNLGKLGDGEPYIEGSFQKKDWDTVNDLIKTSKEKDTISIIMNGARTLPASVLSGIKGKDISLNLDMENGFIWKINGTR
;
A
#
# COMPACT_ATOMS: atom_id res chain seq x y z
N ILE A 1 -38.31 -6.78 -32.41
CA ILE A 1 -38.34 -5.86 -31.29
C ILE A 1 -37.02 -5.97 -30.51
N PRO A 2 -36.33 -4.87 -30.26
CA PRO A 2 -35.18 -4.88 -29.34
C PRO A 2 -35.69 -5.06 -27.92
N VAL A 3 -35.00 -5.90 -27.15
CA VAL A 3 -35.33 -6.16 -25.75
C VAL A 3 -34.08 -5.96 -24.86
N SER A 4 -34.31 -5.77 -23.57
CA SER A 4 -33.26 -5.55 -22.60
C SER A 4 -32.23 -6.70 -22.61
N TRP A 5 -30.96 -6.38 -22.28
CA TRP A 5 -29.90 -7.35 -22.07
C TRP A 5 -30.26 -8.39 -20.98
N SER A 6 -31.17 -8.03 -20.04
CA SER A 6 -31.62 -8.92 -18.95
C SER A 6 -32.53 -10.05 -19.42
N CYS A 7 -33.21 -9.88 -20.57
CA CYS A 7 -34.09 -10.91 -21.15
C CYS A 7 -33.25 -12.03 -21.77
N LYS A 8 -33.12 -13.15 -21.07
CA LYS A 8 -32.34 -14.30 -21.55
C LYS A 8 -33.13 -15.27 -22.39
N LYS A 9 -34.44 -15.33 -22.20
CA LYS A 9 -35.40 -16.19 -22.89
C LYS A 9 -36.57 -15.39 -23.39
N VAL A 10 -37.34 -15.94 -24.33
CA VAL A 10 -38.57 -15.32 -24.84
C VAL A 10 -39.54 -15.04 -23.69
N GLY A 11 -39.70 -15.94 -22.75
CA GLY A 11 -40.55 -15.77 -21.58
C GLY A 11 -40.18 -14.61 -20.64
N ASP A 12 -38.94 -14.09 -20.74
CA ASP A 12 -38.52 -12.90 -19.96
C ASP A 12 -39.03 -11.60 -20.59
N VAL A 13 -39.44 -11.63 -21.84
CA VAL A 13 -39.91 -10.44 -22.60
C VAL A 13 -41.36 -10.16 -22.22
N LYS A 14 -41.54 -9.08 -21.47
CA LYS A 14 -42.86 -8.62 -20.97
C LYS A 14 -43.25 -7.29 -21.64
N ASN A 15 -44.56 -6.96 -21.56
CA ASN A 15 -45.08 -5.67 -22.01
C ASN A 15 -44.86 -5.35 -23.50
N CYS A 16 -44.75 -6.38 -24.36
CA CYS A 16 -44.61 -6.20 -25.80
C CYS A 16 -46.00 -6.34 -26.54
N PHE A 17 -47.04 -6.72 -25.82
CA PHE A 17 -48.42 -6.85 -26.31
C PHE A 17 -49.40 -6.69 -25.16
N GLU A 18 -50.71 -6.53 -25.49
CA GLU A 18 -51.76 -6.35 -24.50
C GLU A 18 -52.04 -7.63 -23.69
N ASP A 19 -52.77 -7.51 -22.57
CA ASP A 19 -52.98 -8.59 -21.58
C ASP A 19 -53.65 -9.84 -22.16
N ASP A 20 -54.39 -9.69 -23.25
CA ASP A 20 -55.06 -10.81 -23.96
C ASP A 20 -54.10 -11.66 -24.80
N TRP A 21 -52.86 -11.34 -24.85
CA TRP A 21 -51.83 -12.09 -25.61
C TRP A 21 -50.81 -12.72 -24.69
N LYS A 22 -50.33 -13.88 -25.04
CA LYS A 22 -49.22 -14.54 -24.36
C LYS A 22 -48.24 -15.16 -25.38
N TRP A 23 -46.99 -15.37 -24.95
CA TRP A 23 -46.09 -16.16 -25.76
C TRP A 23 -46.61 -17.59 -25.94
N ASN A 24 -46.40 -18.16 -27.12
CA ASN A 24 -46.66 -19.57 -27.35
C ASN A 24 -45.83 -20.42 -26.39
N ASP A 25 -46.43 -21.42 -25.77
CA ASP A 25 -45.77 -22.28 -24.77
C ASP A 25 -44.51 -22.97 -25.31
N SER A 26 -44.48 -23.28 -26.61
CA SER A 26 -43.29 -23.82 -27.28
C SER A 26 -42.11 -22.85 -27.41
N ASP A 27 -42.39 -21.55 -27.31
CA ASP A 27 -41.39 -20.49 -27.52
C ASP A 27 -40.84 -19.89 -26.23
N ILE A 28 -41.54 -20.03 -25.11
CA ILE A 28 -41.19 -19.43 -23.81
C ILE A 28 -39.76 -19.75 -23.39
N SER A 29 -39.29 -20.97 -23.66
CA SER A 29 -37.97 -21.45 -23.31
C SER A 29 -36.85 -21.11 -24.31
N LYS A 30 -37.21 -20.55 -25.48
CA LYS A 30 -36.19 -20.17 -26.47
C LYS A 30 -35.23 -19.19 -25.93
N GLU A 31 -33.95 -19.49 -26.01
CA GLU A 31 -32.84 -18.60 -25.61
C GLU A 31 -32.77 -17.39 -26.55
N LEU A 32 -32.43 -16.23 -25.98
CA LEU A 32 -32.18 -14.97 -26.69
C LEU A 32 -30.70 -14.64 -26.64
N PRO A 33 -29.86 -15.16 -27.57
CA PRO A 33 -28.46 -14.77 -27.64
C PRO A 33 -28.32 -13.28 -27.94
N VAL A 34 -27.29 -12.64 -27.38
CA VAL A 34 -27.05 -11.20 -27.57
C VAL A 34 -26.80 -10.88 -29.04
N GLY A 35 -27.56 -9.94 -29.60
CA GLY A 35 -27.40 -9.45 -30.96
C GLY A 35 -27.89 -10.40 -32.04
N VAL A 36 -28.51 -11.52 -31.68
CA VAL A 36 -29.12 -12.48 -32.63
C VAL A 36 -30.62 -12.26 -32.67
N GLU A 37 -31.19 -12.23 -33.89
CA GLU A 37 -32.62 -12.13 -34.09
C GLU A 37 -33.24 -13.52 -33.95
N ILE A 38 -34.22 -13.66 -33.06
CA ILE A 38 -34.96 -14.88 -32.78
C ILE A 38 -36.46 -14.64 -33.07
N SER A 39 -37.06 -15.52 -33.86
CA SER A 39 -38.52 -15.50 -34.07
C SER A 39 -39.25 -16.22 -32.94
N ALA A 40 -40.29 -15.57 -32.42
CA ALA A 40 -41.20 -16.13 -31.44
C ALA A 40 -42.64 -15.71 -31.73
N THR A 41 -43.57 -16.54 -31.35
CA THR A 41 -44.97 -16.37 -31.65
C THR A 41 -45.75 -16.02 -30.39
N ALA A 42 -46.55 -14.95 -30.44
CA ALA A 42 -47.56 -14.68 -29.45
C ALA A 42 -48.92 -15.20 -29.95
N VAL A 43 -49.69 -15.75 -29.04
CA VAL A 43 -51.02 -16.27 -29.29
C VAL A 43 -52.07 -15.50 -28.50
N TYR A 44 -53.25 -15.27 -29.10
CA TYR A 44 -54.34 -14.62 -28.41
C TYR A 44 -54.92 -15.54 -27.34
N ASN A 45 -55.14 -15.05 -26.15
CA ASN A 45 -55.62 -15.77 -24.96
C ASN A 45 -56.74 -15.01 -24.22
N GLY A 46 -57.40 -14.05 -24.89
CA GLY A 46 -58.53 -13.29 -24.31
C GLY A 46 -59.78 -14.14 -24.16
N ALA A 47 -60.84 -13.52 -23.56
CA ALA A 47 -62.11 -14.16 -23.25
C ALA A 47 -62.76 -14.80 -24.49
N ASP A 48 -62.52 -14.23 -25.67
CA ASP A 48 -63.11 -14.70 -26.95
C ASP A 48 -62.17 -15.64 -27.73
N ALA A 49 -61.14 -16.18 -27.10
CA ALA A 49 -60.13 -17.01 -27.76
C ALA A 49 -60.70 -18.17 -28.57
N GLY A 50 -61.83 -18.75 -28.14
CA GLY A 50 -62.53 -19.77 -28.82
C GLY A 50 -63.10 -19.36 -30.21
N ASN A 51 -63.41 -18.07 -30.41
CA ASN A 51 -63.89 -17.49 -31.65
C ASN A 51 -62.77 -17.11 -32.63
N TYR A 52 -61.53 -17.08 -32.12
CA TYR A 52 -60.35 -16.62 -32.84
C TYR A 52 -59.29 -17.77 -32.97
N LEU A 53 -59.74 -18.97 -33.29
CA LEU A 53 -58.85 -20.09 -33.52
C LEU A 53 -57.73 -19.73 -34.53
N ASN A 54 -56.48 -19.95 -34.13
CA ASN A 54 -55.24 -19.68 -34.89
C ASN A 54 -54.87 -18.19 -35.07
N LYS A 55 -55.33 -17.27 -34.23
CA LYS A 55 -54.72 -15.92 -34.21
C LYS A 55 -53.38 -15.97 -33.51
N PHE A 56 -52.33 -15.73 -34.29
CA PHE A 56 -50.99 -15.59 -33.79
C PHE A 56 -50.29 -14.42 -34.48
N VAL A 57 -49.30 -13.85 -33.78
CA VAL A 57 -48.39 -12.82 -34.30
C VAL A 57 -46.97 -13.28 -34.12
N GLU A 58 -46.21 -13.24 -35.17
CA GLU A 58 -44.76 -13.54 -35.13
C GLU A 58 -43.99 -12.26 -34.78
N PHE A 59 -43.11 -12.38 -33.82
CA PHE A 59 -42.19 -11.32 -33.42
C PHE A 59 -40.74 -11.74 -33.71
N LYS A 60 -40.00 -10.79 -34.23
CA LYS A 60 -38.53 -10.88 -34.33
C LYS A 60 -37.93 -10.14 -33.16
N ILE A 61 -37.27 -10.86 -32.27
CA ILE A 61 -36.74 -10.38 -30.99
C ILE A 61 -35.24 -10.36 -31.08
N THR A 62 -34.61 -9.21 -30.73
CA THR A 62 -33.15 -9.07 -30.66
C THR A 62 -32.77 -8.58 -29.29
N ARG A 63 -32.00 -9.35 -28.55
CA ARG A 63 -31.49 -8.99 -27.23
C ARG A 63 -30.33 -8.01 -27.36
N SER A 64 -30.46 -6.85 -26.68
CA SER A 64 -29.41 -5.83 -26.64
C SER A 64 -28.19 -6.28 -25.84
N LYS A 65 -27.02 -5.68 -26.13
CA LYS A 65 -25.84 -5.81 -25.28
C LYS A 65 -26.04 -5.02 -23.98
N CYS A 66 -25.43 -5.49 -22.91
CA CYS A 66 -25.33 -4.68 -21.67
C CYS A 66 -24.51 -3.42 -21.94
N GLN A 67 -25.04 -2.26 -21.58
CA GLN A 67 -24.35 -0.96 -21.76
C GLN A 67 -23.34 -0.68 -20.65
N HIS A 68 -23.35 -1.49 -19.59
CA HIS A 68 -22.47 -1.34 -18.43
C HIS A 68 -22.62 0.00 -17.70
N GLU A 69 -23.86 0.52 -17.64
CA GLU A 69 -24.17 1.80 -16.99
C GLU A 69 -24.01 1.74 -15.46
N HIS A 70 -24.28 0.59 -14.86
CA HIS A 70 -24.16 0.41 -13.41
C HIS A 70 -22.86 -0.36 -13.11
N THR A 71 -21.98 0.30 -12.38
CA THR A 71 -20.67 -0.27 -12.02
C THR A 71 -20.42 -0.23 -10.53
N ALA A 72 -19.62 -1.17 -10.03
CA ALA A 72 -19.14 -1.21 -8.65
C ALA A 72 -17.70 -1.73 -8.59
N GLY A 73 -17.04 -1.46 -7.46
CA GLY A 73 -15.72 -2.01 -7.16
C GLY A 73 -15.82 -3.34 -6.43
N ARG A 74 -14.81 -4.20 -6.62
CA ARG A 74 -14.64 -5.46 -5.88
C ARG A 74 -13.16 -5.79 -5.68
N TYR A 75 -12.86 -6.66 -4.69
CA TYR A 75 -11.52 -7.16 -4.39
C TYR A 75 -10.52 -6.10 -3.90
N TYR A 76 -11.01 -4.92 -3.47
CA TYR A 76 -10.14 -3.95 -2.83
C TYR A 76 -9.53 -4.53 -1.55
N SER A 77 -8.22 -4.33 -1.37
CA SER A 77 -7.53 -4.61 -0.13
C SER A 77 -6.51 -3.52 0.18
N SER A 78 -6.52 -3.02 1.40
CA SER A 78 -5.54 -2.03 1.84
C SER A 78 -4.16 -2.64 2.01
N PRO A 79 -3.08 -1.96 1.60
CA PRO A 79 -1.73 -2.39 1.94
C PRO A 79 -1.47 -2.22 3.44
N SER A 80 -0.56 -3.03 3.96
CA SER A 80 -0.02 -2.92 5.32
C SER A 80 1.46 -2.53 5.29
N CYS A 81 2.14 -2.55 6.45
CA CYS A 81 3.58 -2.32 6.47
C CYS A 81 4.37 -3.40 5.71
N THR A 82 3.86 -4.63 5.69
CA THR A 82 4.59 -5.78 5.14
C THR A 82 3.89 -6.44 3.96
N SER A 83 2.60 -6.17 3.77
CA SER A 83 1.81 -6.80 2.71
C SER A 83 1.31 -5.77 1.73
N SER A 84 1.43 -6.09 0.45
CA SER A 84 0.84 -5.30 -0.63
C SER A 84 -0.68 -5.35 -0.58
N GLY A 85 -1.32 -4.27 -1.01
CA GLY A 85 -2.75 -4.16 -1.23
C GLY A 85 -3.11 -4.32 -2.71
N TYR A 86 -4.38 -4.16 -2.99
CA TYR A 86 -4.95 -4.17 -4.34
C TYR A 86 -5.97 -3.05 -4.51
N SER A 87 -5.91 -2.32 -5.61
CA SER A 87 -6.81 -1.18 -5.84
C SER A 87 -8.25 -1.57 -6.16
N GLY A 88 -8.50 -2.87 -6.38
CA GLY A 88 -9.81 -3.40 -6.72
C GLY A 88 -10.12 -3.33 -8.22
N ASP A 89 -10.97 -4.26 -8.66
CA ASP A 89 -11.53 -4.28 -10.01
C ASP A 89 -12.79 -3.45 -10.09
N THR A 90 -13.10 -2.93 -11.28
CA THR A 90 -14.42 -2.38 -11.59
C THR A 90 -15.21 -3.41 -12.40
N TYR A 91 -16.43 -3.69 -12.00
CA TYR A 91 -17.31 -4.60 -12.73
C TYR A 91 -18.71 -4.01 -12.94
N CYS A 92 -19.40 -4.50 -13.95
CA CYS A 92 -20.79 -4.17 -14.19
C CYS A 92 -21.68 -4.97 -13.22
N THR A 93 -22.51 -4.29 -12.44
CA THR A 93 -23.43 -4.96 -11.51
C THR A 93 -24.56 -5.68 -12.22
N ASP A 94 -24.92 -5.25 -13.44
CA ASP A 94 -25.98 -5.83 -14.21
C ASP A 94 -25.61 -7.18 -14.82
N CYS A 95 -24.47 -7.27 -15.50
CA CYS A 95 -24.04 -8.47 -16.21
C CYS A 95 -22.83 -9.17 -15.59
N ASN A 96 -22.30 -8.66 -14.49
CA ASN A 96 -21.15 -9.17 -13.75
C ASN A 96 -19.83 -9.23 -14.54
N LYS A 97 -19.75 -8.56 -15.70
CA LYS A 97 -18.54 -8.48 -16.50
C LYS A 97 -17.52 -7.56 -15.82
N THR A 98 -16.28 -8.02 -15.67
CA THR A 98 -15.18 -7.13 -15.26
C THR A 98 -14.87 -6.15 -16.39
N LEU A 99 -14.85 -4.87 -16.07
CA LEU A 99 -14.62 -3.77 -17.02
C LEU A 99 -13.18 -3.30 -16.96
N SER A 100 -12.61 -3.24 -15.76
CA SER A 100 -11.18 -2.96 -15.58
C SER A 100 -10.64 -3.76 -14.39
N TYR A 101 -9.38 -4.13 -14.50
CA TYR A 101 -8.64 -4.75 -13.39
C TYR A 101 -7.90 -3.68 -12.62
N GLY A 102 -7.82 -3.87 -11.32
CA GLY A 102 -7.00 -3.04 -10.46
C GLY A 102 -5.49 -3.29 -10.64
N TYR A 103 -4.72 -2.68 -9.77
CA TYR A 103 -3.28 -2.83 -9.70
C TYR A 103 -2.84 -3.09 -8.26
N THR A 104 -1.67 -3.68 -8.13
CA THR A 104 -1.06 -3.92 -6.82
C THR A 104 -0.60 -2.59 -6.20
N ILE A 105 -1.01 -2.33 -4.97
CA ILE A 105 -0.53 -1.21 -4.16
C ILE A 105 0.61 -1.75 -3.31
N SER A 106 1.80 -1.17 -3.44
CA SER A 106 2.97 -1.62 -2.67
C SER A 106 2.74 -1.53 -1.16
N ALA A 107 3.37 -2.45 -0.42
CA ALA A 107 3.43 -2.36 1.03
C ALA A 107 4.08 -1.03 1.46
N TYR A 108 3.61 -0.46 2.56
CA TYR A 108 4.11 0.83 3.05
C TYR A 108 5.54 0.78 3.59
N GLY A 109 6.04 -0.41 3.94
CA GLY A 109 7.24 -0.56 4.74
C GLY A 109 7.00 -0.15 6.21
N HIS A 110 8.01 -0.30 7.04
CA HIS A 110 7.98 0.22 8.40
C HIS A 110 8.46 1.68 8.44
N ASP A 111 7.79 2.49 9.26
CA ASP A 111 8.17 3.87 9.58
C ASP A 111 8.50 3.92 11.07
N TYR A 112 9.76 3.70 11.37
CA TYR A 112 10.23 3.63 12.75
C TYR A 112 10.34 5.02 13.38
N ASP A 113 10.22 5.06 14.70
CA ASP A 113 10.56 6.23 15.52
C ASP A 113 12.09 6.41 15.63
N ASN A 114 12.52 7.33 16.49
CA ASN A 114 13.94 7.60 16.72
C ASN A 114 14.62 6.53 17.58
N GLY A 115 13.88 5.54 18.07
CA GLY A 115 14.35 4.53 18.99
C GLY A 115 14.45 5.01 20.45
N VAL A 116 14.32 4.06 21.35
CA VAL A 116 14.47 4.27 22.80
C VAL A 116 15.47 3.24 23.31
N ILE A 117 16.41 3.67 24.14
CA ILE A 117 17.31 2.74 24.82
C ILE A 117 16.47 1.93 25.82
N THR A 118 16.33 0.65 25.54
CA THR A 118 15.56 -0.28 26.39
C THR A 118 16.45 -1.08 27.32
N THR A 119 17.73 -1.15 27.02
CA THR A 119 18.76 -1.69 27.94
C THR A 119 19.95 -0.74 27.88
N GLU A 120 20.27 -0.15 29.03
CA GLU A 120 21.46 0.69 29.16
C GLU A 120 22.72 -0.17 29.05
N PRO A 121 23.74 0.27 28.28
CA PRO A 121 25.01 -0.43 28.20
C PRO A 121 25.77 -0.30 29.51
N THR A 122 26.53 -1.34 29.82
CA THR A 122 27.51 -1.34 30.91
C THR A 122 28.89 -1.79 30.39
N THR A 123 29.91 -1.84 31.23
CA THR A 123 31.19 -2.42 30.85
C THR A 123 31.16 -3.92 30.60
N GLU A 124 30.07 -4.58 31.05
CA GLU A 124 29.92 -6.03 30.95
C GLU A 124 28.78 -6.47 30.02
N THR A 125 27.76 -5.61 29.85
CA THR A 125 26.59 -5.94 29.07
C THR A 125 26.36 -4.92 27.94
N ASP A 126 25.94 -5.42 26.78
CA ASP A 126 25.59 -4.59 25.65
C ASP A 126 24.32 -3.79 25.92
N GLY A 127 24.28 -2.55 25.45
CA GLY A 127 23.07 -1.75 25.38
C GLY A 127 22.18 -2.18 24.21
N ILE A 128 20.87 -1.93 24.34
CA ILE A 128 19.88 -2.19 23.29
C ILE A 128 19.03 -0.95 23.08
N ILE A 129 18.94 -0.50 21.84
CA ILE A 129 17.96 0.49 21.40
C ILE A 129 16.84 -0.22 20.64
N THR A 130 15.60 0.11 20.96
CA THR A 130 14.41 -0.44 20.32
C THR A 130 13.71 0.64 19.51
N TYR A 131 13.47 0.37 18.26
CA TYR A 131 12.72 1.19 17.31
C TYR A 131 11.32 0.64 17.18
N THR A 132 10.31 1.49 17.24
CA THR A 132 8.91 1.07 17.12
C THR A 132 8.28 1.68 15.87
N CYS A 133 7.71 0.84 15.01
CA CYS A 133 7.00 1.33 13.85
C CYS A 133 5.76 2.13 14.27
N LYS A 134 5.67 3.38 13.81
CA LYS A 134 4.56 4.30 14.13
C LYS A 134 3.20 3.77 13.69
N ARG A 135 3.16 2.98 12.58
CA ARG A 135 1.93 2.44 11.99
C ARG A 135 1.48 1.13 12.62
N CYS A 136 2.32 0.11 12.60
CA CYS A 136 1.93 -1.26 12.98
C CYS A 136 2.47 -1.70 14.35
N LYS A 137 3.26 -0.86 15.03
CA LYS A 137 3.88 -1.14 16.32
C LYS A 137 4.89 -2.29 16.31
N HIS A 138 5.29 -2.75 15.11
CA HIS A 138 6.39 -3.69 14.99
C HIS A 138 7.65 -3.07 15.60
N GLN A 139 8.38 -3.87 16.36
CA GLN A 139 9.63 -3.44 17.01
C GLN A 139 10.82 -4.07 16.32
N ASP A 140 11.87 -3.29 16.14
CA ASP A 140 13.19 -3.72 15.71
C ASP A 140 14.23 -3.26 16.72
N THR A 141 15.28 -4.04 16.92
CA THR A 141 16.30 -3.75 17.93
C THR A 141 17.68 -3.67 17.32
N LYS A 142 18.48 -2.75 17.85
CA LYS A 142 19.90 -2.64 17.50
C LYS A 142 20.74 -2.74 18.76
N ASN A 143 21.81 -3.54 18.70
CA ASN A 143 22.83 -3.62 19.74
C ASN A 143 23.68 -2.36 19.69
N LEU A 144 23.91 -1.75 20.84
CA LEU A 144 24.74 -0.55 21.03
C LEU A 144 26.18 -0.87 21.49
N GLY A 145 26.46 -2.15 21.77
CA GLY A 145 27.74 -2.58 22.37
C GLY A 145 27.84 -2.22 23.86
N LYS A 146 29.02 -2.44 24.43
CA LYS A 146 29.34 -2.16 25.85
C LYS A 146 29.93 -0.75 26.01
N LEU A 147 29.93 -0.25 27.24
CA LEU A 147 30.77 0.90 27.59
C LEU A 147 32.24 0.48 27.59
N GLY A 148 33.13 1.42 27.21
CA GLY A 148 34.56 1.15 27.17
C GLY A 148 35.00 0.19 26.06
N ASP A 149 34.18 -0.05 25.03
CA ASP A 149 34.48 -0.93 23.88
C ASP A 149 35.49 -0.33 22.90
N GLY A 150 35.95 0.89 23.14
CA GLY A 150 36.93 1.57 22.29
C GLY A 150 36.30 2.29 21.09
N GLU A 151 34.98 2.31 21.00
CA GLU A 151 34.25 3.00 19.95
C GLU A 151 33.73 4.35 20.45
N PRO A 152 34.30 5.49 20.01
CA PRO A 152 33.91 6.80 20.48
C PRO A 152 32.57 7.23 19.95
N TYR A 153 31.92 8.17 20.63
CA TYR A 153 30.65 8.75 20.19
C TYR A 153 30.58 10.24 20.53
N ILE A 154 29.74 10.95 19.82
CA ILE A 154 29.41 12.35 20.11
C ILE A 154 28.60 12.41 21.39
N GLU A 155 28.94 13.32 22.29
CA GLU A 155 28.18 13.55 23.53
C GLU A 155 26.68 13.72 23.23
N GLY A 156 25.82 12.97 23.93
CA GLY A 156 24.38 12.91 23.68
C GLY A 156 23.94 12.03 22.50
N SER A 157 24.85 11.35 21.79
CA SER A 157 24.55 10.54 20.60
C SER A 157 25.09 9.10 20.73
N PHE A 158 24.92 8.49 21.89
CA PHE A 158 25.43 7.15 22.20
C PHE A 158 25.02 6.06 21.19
N GLN A 159 23.87 6.20 20.49
CA GLN A 159 23.36 5.25 19.51
C GLN A 159 24.23 5.13 18.24
N LYS A 160 25.16 6.06 18.03
CA LYS A 160 26.04 6.13 16.87
C LYS A 160 27.48 6.20 17.32
N LYS A 161 28.07 5.03 17.64
CA LYS A 161 29.47 4.90 18.05
C LYS A 161 30.33 4.54 16.86
N ASP A 162 31.12 5.42 16.38
CA ASP A 162 32.25 5.18 15.45
C ASP A 162 32.99 6.48 15.10
N TRP A 163 34.15 6.36 14.56
CA TRP A 163 34.94 7.49 14.06
C TRP A 163 34.35 8.09 12.77
N ASP A 164 33.56 7.33 12.01
CA ASP A 164 32.95 7.84 10.77
C ASP A 164 31.88 8.86 11.11
N THR A 165 31.06 8.61 12.15
CA THR A 165 30.10 9.58 12.67
C THR A 165 30.79 10.87 13.11
N VAL A 166 31.96 10.78 13.78
CA VAL A 166 32.74 11.95 14.16
C VAL A 166 33.26 12.70 12.94
N ASN A 167 33.81 11.99 11.95
CA ASN A 167 34.29 12.58 10.70
C ASN A 167 33.17 13.29 9.91
N ASP A 168 32.00 12.73 9.86
CA ASP A 168 30.85 13.33 9.17
C ASP A 168 30.37 14.59 9.86
N LEU A 169 30.37 14.62 11.19
CA LEU A 169 30.07 15.85 11.93
C LEU A 169 31.11 16.95 11.67
N ILE A 170 32.40 16.59 11.66
CA ILE A 170 33.50 17.52 11.33
C ILE A 170 33.33 18.13 9.93
N LYS A 171 32.89 17.35 8.95
CA LYS A 171 32.64 17.84 7.58
C LYS A 171 31.54 18.92 7.52
N THR A 172 30.53 18.77 8.36
CA THR A 172 29.32 19.65 8.38
C THR A 172 29.42 20.77 9.39
N SER A 173 30.43 20.77 10.28
CA SER A 173 30.66 21.77 11.32
C SER A 173 31.11 23.12 10.73
N LYS A 174 30.71 24.18 11.41
CA LYS A 174 31.05 25.58 11.07
C LYS A 174 32.28 26.04 11.87
N GLU A 175 32.84 27.16 11.44
CA GLU A 175 33.89 27.84 12.21
C GLU A 175 33.43 28.14 13.64
N LYS A 176 34.34 27.97 14.60
CA LYS A 176 34.12 28.13 16.04
C LYS A 176 33.25 27.07 16.70
N ASP A 177 32.82 26.05 15.97
CA ASP A 177 32.11 24.93 16.58
C ASP A 177 33.07 24.14 17.51
N THR A 178 32.50 23.61 18.57
CA THR A 178 33.16 22.68 19.48
C THR A 178 32.42 21.35 19.46
N ILE A 179 33.13 20.28 19.14
CA ILE A 179 32.60 18.91 19.09
C ILE A 179 33.09 18.19 20.36
N SER A 180 32.14 17.78 21.20
CA SER A 180 32.48 16.95 22.38
C SER A 180 32.36 15.47 22.02
N ILE A 181 33.42 14.74 22.22
CA ILE A 181 33.55 13.33 21.89
C ILE A 181 33.87 12.56 23.17
N ILE A 182 33.06 11.60 23.51
CA ILE A 182 33.33 10.63 24.56
C ILE A 182 34.20 9.55 23.95
N MET A 183 35.41 9.32 24.49
CA MET A 183 36.39 8.38 23.93
C MET A 183 36.03 6.92 24.15
N ASN A 184 35.18 6.63 25.13
CA ASN A 184 34.58 5.29 25.37
C ASN A 184 35.66 4.16 25.36
N GLY A 185 36.78 4.41 26.03
CA GLY A 185 37.91 3.48 26.07
C GLY A 185 38.89 3.58 24.88
N ALA A 186 38.57 4.33 23.83
CA ALA A 186 39.49 4.55 22.72
C ALA A 186 40.75 5.30 23.20
N ARG A 187 41.92 4.82 22.80
CA ARG A 187 43.24 5.38 23.19
C ARG A 187 43.96 6.05 22.05
N THR A 188 43.43 5.98 20.87
CA THR A 188 44.02 6.52 19.64
C THR A 188 43.02 7.39 18.90
N LEU A 189 43.53 8.46 18.30
CA LEU A 189 42.72 9.34 17.43
C LEU A 189 43.13 9.10 15.97
N PRO A 190 42.18 8.73 15.08
CA PRO A 190 42.48 8.51 13.68
C PRO A 190 43.06 9.75 12.99
N ALA A 191 44.01 9.54 12.07
CA ALA A 191 44.58 10.63 11.28
C ALA A 191 43.50 11.38 10.44
N SER A 192 42.39 10.72 10.06
CA SER A 192 41.28 11.32 9.35
C SER A 192 40.62 12.43 10.16
N VAL A 193 40.43 12.23 11.46
CA VAL A 193 39.82 13.22 12.37
C VAL A 193 40.74 14.47 12.47
N LEU A 194 42.03 14.26 12.69
CA LEU A 194 43.00 15.36 12.74
C LEU A 194 43.09 16.12 11.40
N SER A 195 43.11 15.39 10.30
CA SER A 195 43.13 15.97 8.95
C SER A 195 41.83 16.74 8.67
N GLY A 196 40.70 16.25 9.17
CA GLY A 196 39.39 16.85 8.98
C GLY A 196 39.24 18.24 9.61
N ILE A 197 39.89 18.50 10.74
CA ILE A 197 39.89 19.80 11.43
C ILE A 197 41.06 20.71 11.05
N LYS A 198 42.11 20.16 10.46
CA LYS A 198 43.35 20.92 10.15
C LYS A 198 43.05 22.17 9.31
N GLY A 199 43.44 23.33 9.83
CA GLY A 199 43.22 24.63 9.19
C GLY A 199 41.81 25.21 9.35
N LYS A 200 40.95 24.52 10.07
CA LYS A 200 39.60 25.02 10.39
C LYS A 200 39.57 25.51 11.84
N ASP A 201 38.80 26.57 12.11
CA ASP A 201 38.56 27.04 13.48
C ASP A 201 37.46 26.18 14.17
N ILE A 202 37.77 24.88 14.30
CA ILE A 202 36.93 23.87 14.97
C ILE A 202 37.74 23.31 16.15
N SER A 203 37.07 23.14 17.28
CA SER A 203 37.65 22.54 18.47
C SER A 203 37.05 21.16 18.75
N LEU A 204 37.91 20.21 19.11
CA LEU A 204 37.48 18.91 19.63
C LEU A 204 37.73 18.87 21.14
N ASN A 205 36.73 18.47 21.91
CA ASN A 205 36.87 18.09 23.30
C ASN A 205 36.77 16.57 23.39
N LEU A 206 37.90 15.92 23.73
CA LEU A 206 37.97 14.47 23.87
C LEU A 206 37.83 14.12 25.35
N ASP A 207 36.71 13.63 25.77
CA ASP A 207 36.46 13.16 27.13
C ASP A 207 37.04 11.75 27.31
N MET A 208 38.04 11.63 28.15
CA MET A 208 38.74 10.36 28.44
C MET A 208 38.03 9.55 29.54
N GLU A 209 36.86 9.98 30.00
CA GLU A 209 36.02 9.33 31.03
C GLU A 209 36.68 9.18 32.44
N ASN A 210 37.83 9.73 32.61
CA ASN A 210 38.63 9.70 33.86
C ASN A 210 38.77 11.10 34.50
N GLY A 211 37.95 12.05 34.05
CA GLY A 211 37.99 13.45 34.48
C GLY A 211 38.92 14.33 33.68
N PHE A 212 39.62 13.76 32.65
CA PHE A 212 40.45 14.53 31.74
C PHE A 212 39.75 14.77 30.42
N ILE A 213 39.76 16.01 29.94
CA ILE A 213 39.31 16.40 28.62
C ILE A 213 40.48 16.97 27.85
N TRP A 214 40.83 16.32 26.74
CA TRP A 214 41.83 16.85 25.81
C TRP A 214 41.13 17.80 24.83
N LYS A 215 41.74 18.97 24.64
CA LYS A 215 41.24 19.97 23.70
C LYS A 215 42.19 20.12 22.54
N ILE A 216 41.69 19.93 21.33
CA ILE A 216 42.43 20.08 20.09
C ILE A 216 41.74 21.14 19.25
N ASN A 217 42.45 22.15 18.78
CA ASN A 217 41.92 23.15 17.86
C ASN A 217 42.61 23.00 16.50
N GLY A 218 41.85 23.02 15.42
CA GLY A 218 42.32 22.79 14.07
C GLY A 218 43.21 23.90 13.48
N THR A 219 43.17 25.09 14.08
CA THR A 219 43.99 26.25 13.63
C THR A 219 45.41 26.27 14.25
N ARG A 220 45.70 25.35 15.15
CA ARG A 220 47.00 25.28 15.86
C ARG A 220 47.83 24.07 15.47
#